data_7553e215ba49486597129829b59f338f
#
_entry.id   7553e215ba49486597129829b59f338f
#
_cell.length_a   1.000
_cell.length_b   1.000
_cell.length_c   1.000
_cell.angle_alpha   90.00
_cell.angle_beta   90.00
_cell.angle_gamma   90.00
#
_symmetry.space_group_name_H-M   'P 1'
#
loop_
_entity.id
_entity.type
_entity.pdbx_description
1 polymer ?
#
loop_
_entity_poly.entity_id
_entity_poly.type
_entity_poly.pdbx_seq_one_letter_code
_entity_poly.pdbx_strand_id
1 'polypeptide(L)'
;SSEIIEARQVADRPKQKGCGWTNAVRISEAGGAKFSAGPLSCQAAAAFALWVQYEVQPAAERIFGQRVRSIQNFGTYSCRNIIGSRFWKNRRSEHATANAIDVAKFRLADGTQISVLRDWNGKGKKAEFLRAVNKGGCRFFRVTLGPDFNRAHRDHFHFDRGQLWSCR
;
A
#
# COMPACT_ATOMS: atom_id res chain seq x y z
N SER A 1 -17.17 5.82 -18.04
CA SER A 1 -15.96 5.00 -17.84
C SER A 1 -15.29 5.49 -16.56
N SER A 2 -15.46 4.78 -15.46
CA SER A 2 -14.77 5.15 -14.23
C SER A 2 -13.30 4.76 -14.39
N GLU A 3 -12.42 5.74 -14.47
CA GLU A 3 -10.99 5.50 -14.45
C GLU A 3 -10.61 4.81 -13.14
N ILE A 4 -9.86 3.72 -13.22
CA ILE A 4 -9.43 2.97 -12.03
C ILE A 4 -8.33 3.73 -11.28
N ILE A 5 -7.61 4.62 -11.96
CA ILE A 5 -6.50 5.38 -11.40
C ILE A 5 -6.44 6.78 -12.03
N GLU A 6 -6.24 7.78 -11.19
CA GLU A 6 -5.79 9.11 -11.57
C GLU A 6 -4.32 9.27 -11.21
N ALA A 7 -3.45 9.44 -12.21
CA ALA A 7 -2.02 9.52 -12.00
C ALA A 7 -1.36 10.46 -13.02
N ARG A 8 -0.25 11.08 -12.60
CA ARG A 8 0.62 11.88 -13.49
C ARG A 8 2.04 11.38 -13.43
N GLN A 9 2.73 11.39 -14.56
CA GLN A 9 4.15 11.08 -14.61
C GLN A 9 4.97 12.09 -13.80
N VAL A 10 6.00 11.61 -13.13
CA VAL A 10 7.00 12.44 -12.45
C VAL A 10 8.35 12.30 -13.13
N ALA A 11 9.19 13.33 -13.01
CA ALA A 11 10.53 13.31 -13.56
C ALA A 11 11.34 12.13 -13.01
N ASP A 12 12.11 11.49 -13.87
CA ASP A 12 13.02 10.41 -13.48
C ASP A 12 14.06 10.90 -12.48
N ARG A 13 14.45 10.04 -11.58
CA ARG A 13 15.60 10.21 -10.70
C ARG A 13 16.60 9.10 -11.00
N PRO A 14 17.74 9.42 -11.66
CA PRO A 14 18.73 8.42 -12.01
C PRO A 14 19.19 7.61 -10.80
N LYS A 15 19.34 6.31 -10.99
CA LYS A 15 19.74 5.41 -9.91
C LYS A 15 21.18 5.70 -9.47
N GLN A 16 21.36 6.01 -8.19
CA GLN A 16 22.64 6.15 -7.53
C GLN A 16 22.66 5.27 -6.27
N LYS A 17 23.69 4.45 -6.13
CA LYS A 17 23.85 3.54 -4.96
C LYS A 17 22.59 2.70 -4.68
N GLY A 18 21.87 2.29 -5.73
CA GLY A 18 20.63 1.49 -5.61
C GLY A 18 19.38 2.29 -5.27
N CYS A 19 19.41 3.61 -5.31
CA CYS A 19 18.27 4.48 -5.05
C CYS A 19 17.94 5.36 -6.27
N GLY A 20 16.67 5.54 -6.55
CA GLY A 20 16.16 6.31 -7.69
C GLY A 20 15.04 5.57 -8.42
N TRP A 21 14.46 6.19 -9.44
CA TRP A 21 13.36 5.64 -10.21
C TRP A 21 13.34 6.14 -11.65
N THR A 22 12.72 5.37 -12.52
CA THR A 22 12.38 5.74 -13.89
C THR A 22 10.92 5.38 -14.15
N ASN A 23 10.26 6.13 -15.03
CA ASN A 23 8.85 5.90 -15.39
C ASN A 23 7.93 5.78 -14.16
N ALA A 24 8.12 6.66 -13.18
CA ALA A 24 7.28 6.69 -12.00
C ALA A 24 6.13 7.69 -12.15
N VAL A 25 5.10 7.49 -11.36
CA VAL A 25 3.90 8.33 -11.31
C VAL A 25 3.62 8.81 -9.90
N ARG A 26 2.88 9.90 -9.81
CA ARG A 26 2.18 10.35 -8.59
C ARG A 26 0.70 10.07 -8.78
N ILE A 27 0.11 9.35 -7.82
CA ILE A 27 -1.32 9.02 -7.81
C ILE A 27 -2.06 10.10 -7.02
N SER A 28 -3.23 10.51 -7.50
CA SER A 28 -4.20 11.37 -6.78
C SER A 28 -5.47 10.61 -6.40
N GLU A 29 -5.85 9.60 -7.17
CA GLU A 29 -7.01 8.76 -6.91
C GLU A 29 -6.78 7.33 -7.41
N ALA A 30 -7.29 6.34 -6.69
CA ALA A 30 -7.27 4.92 -7.06
C ALA A 30 -8.55 4.22 -6.61
N GLY A 31 -9.23 3.51 -7.52
CA GLY A 31 -10.46 2.77 -7.24
C GLY A 31 -11.58 3.64 -6.65
N GLY A 32 -11.65 4.93 -7.00
CA GLY A 32 -12.61 5.89 -6.47
C GLY A 32 -12.28 6.40 -5.06
N ALA A 33 -11.09 6.08 -4.52
CA ALA A 33 -10.62 6.62 -3.25
C ALA A 33 -9.52 7.65 -3.46
N LYS A 34 -9.61 8.80 -2.80
CA LYS A 34 -8.53 9.80 -2.78
C LYS A 34 -7.29 9.21 -2.15
N PHE A 35 -6.17 9.38 -2.83
CA PHE A 35 -4.89 8.83 -2.41
C PHE A 35 -3.74 9.65 -3.00
N SER A 36 -3.06 10.40 -2.16
CA SER A 36 -1.91 11.19 -2.61
C SER A 36 -0.61 10.49 -2.25
N ALA A 37 0.05 9.93 -3.24
CA ALA A 37 1.35 9.27 -3.07
C ALA A 37 2.18 9.29 -4.35
N GLY A 38 3.48 9.23 -4.17
CA GLY A 38 4.49 9.13 -5.22
C GLY A 38 5.80 9.79 -4.80
N PRO A 39 6.88 9.50 -5.53
CA PRO A 39 6.91 8.68 -6.76
C PRO A 39 6.57 7.21 -6.51
N LEU A 40 5.93 6.55 -7.47
CA LEU A 40 5.62 5.14 -7.42
C LEU A 40 5.80 4.54 -8.82
N SER A 41 6.47 3.39 -8.94
CA SER A 41 6.64 2.71 -10.22
C SER A 41 5.28 2.43 -10.87
N CYS A 42 5.18 2.45 -12.19
CA CYS A 42 3.91 2.18 -12.89
C CYS A 42 3.31 0.83 -12.50
N GLN A 43 4.15 -0.21 -12.32
CA GLN A 43 3.67 -1.53 -11.93
C GLN A 43 3.10 -1.55 -10.49
N ALA A 44 3.73 -0.85 -9.54
CA ALA A 44 3.22 -0.76 -8.18
C ALA A 44 1.96 0.13 -8.11
N ALA A 45 1.90 1.20 -8.90
CA ALA A 45 0.74 2.06 -9.03
C ALA A 45 -0.48 1.31 -9.59
N ALA A 46 -0.28 0.53 -10.65
CA ALA A 46 -1.32 -0.31 -11.24
C ALA A 46 -1.81 -1.38 -10.24
N ALA A 47 -0.89 -2.09 -9.58
CA ALA A 47 -1.23 -3.07 -8.55
C ALA A 47 -2.04 -2.44 -7.41
N PHE A 48 -1.66 -1.24 -6.97
CA PHE A 48 -2.38 -0.51 -5.93
C PHE A 48 -3.81 -0.14 -6.36
N ALA A 49 -3.98 0.38 -7.57
CA ALA A 49 -5.30 0.75 -8.08
C ALA A 49 -6.22 -0.47 -8.22
N LEU A 50 -5.70 -1.59 -8.72
CA LEU A 50 -6.43 -2.84 -8.83
C LEU A 50 -6.78 -3.41 -7.44
N TRP A 51 -5.88 -3.33 -6.48
CA TRP A 51 -6.15 -3.73 -5.10
C TRP A 51 -7.27 -2.89 -4.46
N VAL A 52 -7.24 -1.57 -4.65
CA VAL A 52 -8.32 -0.71 -4.14
C VAL A 52 -9.65 -1.07 -4.80
N GLN A 53 -9.67 -1.22 -6.11
CA GLN A 53 -10.88 -1.51 -6.88
C GLN A 53 -11.49 -2.87 -6.54
N TYR A 54 -10.67 -3.92 -6.42
CA TYR A 54 -11.15 -5.30 -6.35
C TYR A 54 -11.09 -5.94 -4.97
N GLU A 55 -10.39 -5.33 -4.00
CA GLU A 55 -10.31 -5.81 -2.63
C GLU A 55 -10.83 -4.80 -1.61
N VAL A 56 -10.33 -3.56 -1.65
CA VAL A 56 -10.67 -2.55 -0.63
C VAL A 56 -12.12 -2.14 -0.73
N GLN A 57 -12.58 -1.73 -1.91
CA GLN A 57 -13.95 -1.26 -2.08
C GLN A 57 -14.98 -2.36 -1.85
N PRO A 58 -14.83 -3.57 -2.41
CA PRO A 58 -15.79 -4.65 -2.13
C PRO A 58 -15.83 -5.07 -0.65
N ALA A 59 -14.70 -5.09 0.03
CA ALA A 59 -14.66 -5.38 1.47
C ALA A 59 -15.38 -4.30 2.29
N ALA A 60 -15.19 -3.02 1.95
CA ALA A 60 -15.85 -1.91 2.62
C ALA A 60 -17.37 -1.95 2.42
N GLU A 61 -17.82 -2.20 1.19
CA GLU A 61 -19.24 -2.32 0.88
C GLU A 61 -19.87 -3.52 1.59
N ARG A 62 -19.23 -4.68 1.59
CA ARG A 62 -19.71 -5.89 2.25
C ARG A 62 -19.80 -5.74 3.78
N ILE A 63 -18.78 -5.13 4.40
CA ILE A 63 -18.66 -5.08 5.87
C ILE A 63 -19.39 -3.87 6.46
N PHE A 64 -19.31 -2.71 5.78
CA PHE A 64 -19.84 -1.44 6.29
C PHE A 64 -21.01 -0.88 5.49
N GLY A 65 -21.36 -1.45 4.33
CA GLY A 65 -22.40 -0.93 3.45
C GLY A 65 -22.03 0.41 2.79
N GLN A 66 -20.76 0.76 2.72
CA GLN A 66 -20.28 2.01 2.16
C GLN A 66 -18.85 1.87 1.62
N ARG A 67 -18.44 2.83 0.79
CA ARG A 67 -17.13 2.82 0.15
C ARG A 67 -16.06 3.52 1.00
N VAL A 68 -14.81 3.15 0.76
CA VAL A 68 -13.65 3.94 1.21
C VAL A 68 -13.56 5.21 0.36
N ARG A 69 -13.53 6.36 1.03
CA ARG A 69 -13.41 7.68 0.41
C ARG A 69 -11.96 8.12 0.24
N SER A 70 -11.10 7.76 1.18
CA SER A 70 -9.68 8.11 1.13
C SER A 70 -8.80 7.09 1.86
N ILE A 71 -7.55 7.01 1.41
CA ILE A 71 -6.52 6.13 1.99
C ILE A 71 -5.32 7.00 2.35
N GLN A 72 -4.79 6.82 3.57
CA GLN A 72 -3.58 7.48 4.03
C GLN A 72 -2.41 6.50 3.99
N ASN A 73 -1.28 6.97 3.47
CA ASN A 73 -0.03 6.22 3.39
C ASN A 73 1.08 6.89 4.21
N PHE A 74 2.14 6.12 4.50
CA PHE A 74 3.37 6.62 5.13
C PHE A 74 4.50 6.86 4.13
N GLY A 75 4.26 6.61 2.84
CA GLY A 75 5.18 6.92 1.78
C GLY A 75 5.45 5.78 0.82
N THR A 76 6.14 6.13 -0.25
CA THR A 76 6.47 5.26 -1.38
C THR A 76 7.98 5.22 -1.65
N TYR A 77 8.72 6.24 -1.25
CA TYR A 77 10.16 6.34 -1.49
C TYR A 77 10.95 6.61 -0.22
N SER A 78 11.99 5.80 -0.04
CA SER A 78 12.99 5.97 1.00
C SER A 78 14.27 5.25 0.59
N CYS A 79 15.38 6.00 0.48
CA CYS A 79 16.68 5.43 0.14
C CYS A 79 17.31 4.74 1.35
N ARG A 80 16.91 3.49 1.58
CA ARG A 80 17.35 2.69 2.73
C ARG A 80 17.38 1.19 2.41
N ASN A 81 18.00 0.43 3.27
CA ASN A 81 17.95 -1.02 3.24
C ASN A 81 16.66 -1.55 3.93
N ILE A 82 16.39 -2.83 3.75
CA ILE A 82 15.28 -3.52 4.41
C ILE A 82 15.47 -3.46 5.94
N ILE A 83 14.39 -3.14 6.65
CA ILE A 83 14.34 -3.06 8.12
C ILE A 83 13.63 -4.30 8.67
N GLY A 84 14.03 -4.76 9.86
CA GLY A 84 13.34 -5.84 10.57
C GLY A 84 13.64 -7.24 10.07
N SER A 85 14.63 -7.43 9.19
CA SER A 85 15.09 -8.74 8.74
C SER A 85 16.58 -8.91 8.99
N ARG A 86 16.97 -10.02 9.65
CA ARG A 86 18.37 -10.40 9.82
C ARG A 86 19.01 -10.86 8.51
N PHE A 87 18.23 -11.50 7.64
CA PHE A 87 18.72 -12.07 6.37
C PHE A 87 18.90 -11.01 5.27
N TRP A 88 18.02 -10.00 5.24
CA TRP A 88 17.96 -9.03 4.15
C TRP A 88 18.40 -7.61 4.54
N LYS A 89 18.99 -7.42 5.72
CA LYS A 89 19.41 -6.10 6.23
C LYS A 89 20.36 -5.31 5.32
N ASN A 90 21.15 -6.01 4.49
CA ASN A 90 22.09 -5.41 3.54
C ASN A 90 21.50 -5.22 2.14
N ARG A 91 20.25 -5.61 1.91
CA ARG A 91 19.54 -5.43 0.64
C ARG A 91 18.76 -4.12 0.65
N ARG A 92 18.75 -3.42 -0.48
CA ARG A 92 17.91 -2.23 -0.67
C ARG A 92 16.43 -2.63 -0.54
N SER A 93 15.68 -1.80 0.19
CA SER A 93 14.22 -1.87 0.23
C SER A 93 13.64 -1.49 -1.14
N GLU A 94 12.49 -2.03 -1.51
CA GLU A 94 11.78 -1.64 -2.72
C GLU A 94 11.31 -0.17 -2.67
N HIS A 95 11.22 0.43 -1.49
CA HIS A 95 11.05 1.88 -1.35
C HIS A 95 12.21 2.68 -1.96
N ALA A 96 13.42 2.13 -2.02
CA ALA A 96 14.57 2.79 -2.61
C ALA A 96 14.47 3.01 -4.13
N THR A 97 13.58 2.26 -4.78
CA THR A 97 13.28 2.38 -6.21
C THR A 97 11.84 2.78 -6.50
N ALA A 98 11.15 3.36 -5.52
CA ALA A 98 9.75 3.75 -5.61
C ALA A 98 8.80 2.59 -6.02
N ASN A 99 9.14 1.37 -5.62
CA ASN A 99 8.40 0.15 -6.01
C ASN A 99 7.62 -0.46 -4.84
N ALA A 100 7.38 0.32 -3.80
CA ALA A 100 6.66 -0.08 -2.59
C ALA A 100 5.78 1.05 -2.06
N ILE A 101 4.80 0.68 -1.23
CA ILE A 101 3.87 1.60 -0.58
C ILE A 101 3.49 1.10 0.80
N ASP A 102 3.46 2.02 1.79
CA ASP A 102 3.04 1.75 3.15
C ASP A 102 1.68 2.39 3.42
N VAL A 103 0.65 1.55 3.62
CA VAL A 103 -0.74 1.97 3.85
C VAL A 103 -1.07 1.95 5.33
N ALA A 104 -1.54 3.07 5.87
CA ALA A 104 -1.73 3.25 7.31
C ALA A 104 -3.19 3.33 7.77
N LYS A 105 -4.05 3.99 7.00
CA LYS A 105 -5.44 4.26 7.40
C LYS A 105 -6.37 4.33 6.21
N PHE A 106 -7.65 4.05 6.50
CA PHE A 106 -8.75 4.19 5.56
C PHE A 106 -9.82 5.10 6.18
N ARG A 107 -10.49 5.87 5.35
CA ARG A 107 -11.65 6.69 5.75
C ARG A 107 -12.84 6.31 4.89
N LEU A 108 -13.94 5.91 5.53
CA LEU A 108 -15.19 5.59 4.86
C LEU A 108 -15.95 6.87 4.45
N ALA A 109 -17.00 6.69 3.65
CA ALA A 109 -17.82 7.79 3.14
C ALA A 109 -18.43 8.65 4.27
N ASP A 110 -18.85 8.04 5.39
CA ASP A 110 -19.41 8.73 6.56
C ASP A 110 -18.35 9.41 7.45
N GLY A 111 -17.06 9.29 7.11
CA GLY A 111 -15.95 9.84 7.88
C GLY A 111 -15.33 8.87 8.91
N THR A 112 -15.91 7.68 9.11
CA THR A 112 -15.32 6.65 9.98
C THR A 112 -13.89 6.35 9.59
N GLN A 113 -12.97 6.41 10.55
CA GLN A 113 -11.57 6.05 10.35
C GLN A 113 -11.29 4.61 10.77
N ILE A 114 -10.50 3.92 9.95
CA ILE A 114 -9.97 2.60 10.22
C ILE A 114 -8.45 2.71 10.19
N SER A 115 -7.78 2.40 11.30
CA SER A 115 -6.33 2.53 11.45
C SER A 115 -5.69 1.17 11.65
N VAL A 116 -4.66 0.86 10.85
CA VAL A 116 -3.90 -0.38 11.03
C VAL A 116 -3.37 -0.48 12.47
N LEU A 117 -2.79 0.60 12.99
CA LEU A 117 -2.23 0.63 14.35
C LEU A 117 -3.26 0.31 15.44
N ARG A 118 -4.45 0.91 15.36
CA ARG A 118 -5.43 0.85 16.44
C ARG A 118 -6.39 -0.31 16.34
N ASP A 119 -6.73 -0.68 15.11
CA ASP A 119 -7.89 -1.55 14.85
C ASP A 119 -7.48 -2.98 14.45
N TRP A 120 -6.20 -3.25 14.11
CA TRP A 120 -5.74 -4.57 13.66
C TRP A 120 -6.04 -5.69 14.67
N ASN A 121 -5.72 -5.45 15.94
CA ASN A 121 -5.90 -6.44 17.01
C ASN A 121 -7.32 -6.47 17.60
N GLY A 122 -8.25 -5.70 17.05
CA GLY A 122 -9.64 -5.69 17.47
C GLY A 122 -10.41 -6.96 17.04
N LYS A 123 -11.66 -7.06 17.51
CA LYS A 123 -12.56 -8.18 17.20
C LYS A 123 -13.77 -7.77 16.35
N GLY A 124 -13.89 -6.49 16.00
CA GLY A 124 -15.05 -5.96 15.29
C GLY A 124 -14.83 -5.80 13.79
N LYS A 125 -15.77 -5.13 13.14
CA LYS A 125 -15.80 -4.90 11.69
C LYS A 125 -14.53 -4.24 11.14
N LYS A 126 -13.90 -3.34 11.89
CA LYS A 126 -12.65 -2.67 11.46
C LYS A 126 -11.50 -3.68 11.34
N ALA A 127 -11.35 -4.57 12.32
CA ALA A 127 -10.33 -5.62 12.26
C ALA A 127 -10.63 -6.63 11.13
N GLU A 128 -11.89 -7.02 10.95
CA GLU A 128 -12.33 -7.88 9.84
C GLU A 128 -11.96 -7.27 8.49
N PHE A 129 -12.26 -5.98 8.28
CA PHE A 129 -11.91 -5.24 7.08
C PHE A 129 -10.39 -5.23 6.85
N LEU A 130 -9.60 -4.86 7.86
CA LEU A 130 -8.14 -4.78 7.74
C LEU A 130 -7.51 -6.13 7.36
N ARG A 131 -7.99 -7.23 7.97
CA ARG A 131 -7.51 -8.58 7.63
C ARG A 131 -7.88 -8.98 6.21
N ALA A 132 -9.11 -8.68 5.78
CA ALA A 132 -9.56 -8.97 4.43
C ALA A 132 -8.73 -8.24 3.37
N VAL A 133 -8.51 -6.93 3.54
CA VAL A 133 -7.76 -6.12 2.56
C VAL A 133 -6.26 -6.42 2.57
N ASN A 134 -5.67 -6.74 3.73
CA ASN A 134 -4.28 -7.18 3.80
C ASN A 134 -4.10 -8.49 3.01
N LYS A 135 -4.92 -9.49 3.30
CA LYS A 135 -4.90 -10.77 2.57
C LYS A 135 -5.13 -10.59 1.07
N GLY A 136 -6.06 -9.71 0.69
CA GLY A 136 -6.35 -9.36 -0.70
C GLY A 136 -5.15 -8.74 -1.43
N GLY A 137 -4.26 -8.06 -0.71
CA GLY A 137 -3.01 -7.52 -1.26
C GLY A 137 -2.11 -8.57 -1.93
N CYS A 138 -2.14 -9.79 -1.41
CA CYS A 138 -1.35 -10.92 -1.94
C CYS A 138 -1.70 -11.30 -3.39
N ARG A 139 -2.85 -10.87 -3.90
CA ARG A 139 -3.25 -11.10 -5.30
C ARG A 139 -2.57 -10.14 -6.28
N PHE A 140 -2.17 -8.97 -5.81
CA PHE A 140 -1.68 -7.87 -6.65
C PHE A 140 -0.20 -7.54 -6.40
N PHE A 141 0.29 -7.82 -5.20
CA PHE A 141 1.66 -7.54 -4.80
C PHE A 141 2.48 -8.83 -4.62
N ARG A 142 3.77 -8.72 -4.77
CA ARG A 142 4.69 -9.83 -4.52
C ARG A 142 5.00 -9.96 -3.03
N VAL A 143 5.12 -8.84 -2.36
CA VAL A 143 5.25 -8.79 -0.90
C VAL A 143 4.08 -8.02 -0.33
N THR A 144 3.41 -8.66 0.62
CA THR A 144 2.34 -8.09 1.44
C THR A 144 2.66 -8.42 2.88
N LEU A 145 2.95 -7.40 3.69
CA LEU A 145 3.27 -7.54 5.10
C LEU A 145 2.33 -6.68 5.94
N GLY A 146 1.91 -7.23 7.08
CA GLY A 146 1.08 -6.53 8.04
C GLY A 146 1.64 -6.62 9.46
N PRO A 147 0.86 -6.20 10.46
CA PRO A 147 1.30 -6.13 11.86
C PRO A 147 1.73 -7.48 12.46
N ASP A 148 1.20 -8.60 11.96
CA ASP A 148 1.56 -9.93 12.45
C ASP A 148 2.93 -10.40 11.94
N PHE A 149 3.52 -9.71 10.96
CA PHE A 149 4.83 -10.06 10.44
C PHE A 149 5.96 -9.71 11.40
N ASN A 150 6.02 -8.45 11.87
CA ASN A 150 6.97 -7.98 12.88
C ASN A 150 6.59 -6.59 13.40
N ARG A 151 7.29 -6.14 14.46
CA ARG A 151 7.04 -4.86 15.11
C ARG A 151 7.22 -3.64 14.18
N ALA A 152 8.06 -3.73 13.17
CA ALA A 152 8.27 -2.63 12.22
C ALA A 152 7.02 -2.34 11.37
N HIS A 153 6.11 -3.32 11.23
CA HIS A 153 4.87 -3.22 10.46
C HIS A 153 3.62 -3.06 11.34
N ARG A 154 3.76 -2.73 12.65
CA ARG A 154 2.63 -2.64 13.60
C ARG A 154 1.57 -1.62 13.23
N ASP A 155 1.90 -0.62 12.42
CA ASP A 155 1.07 0.55 12.13
C ASP A 155 0.75 0.76 10.64
N HIS A 156 1.18 -0.17 9.76
CA HIS A 156 0.94 -0.08 8.34
C HIS A 156 1.00 -1.44 7.65
N PHE A 157 0.45 -1.51 6.45
CA PHE A 157 0.68 -2.58 5.50
C PHE A 157 1.78 -2.15 4.55
N HIS A 158 2.79 -2.99 4.38
CA HIS A 158 3.81 -2.83 3.35
C HIS A 158 3.44 -3.67 2.14
N PHE A 159 3.38 -3.05 0.99
CA PHE A 159 3.14 -3.70 -0.30
C PHE A 159 4.26 -3.38 -1.28
N ASP A 160 4.78 -4.38 -2.00
CA ASP A 160 5.75 -4.13 -3.06
C ASP A 160 5.62 -5.10 -4.25
N ARG A 161 6.25 -4.72 -5.35
CA ARG A 161 6.33 -5.47 -6.60
C ARG A 161 7.77 -5.90 -6.93
N GLY A 162 8.60 -6.10 -5.90
CA GLY A 162 9.99 -6.51 -6.03
C GLY A 162 10.18 -7.97 -6.42
N GLN A 163 11.38 -8.47 -6.17
CA GLN A 163 11.77 -9.86 -6.53
C GLN A 163 11.42 -10.87 -5.43
N LEU A 164 11.31 -10.45 -4.19
CA LEU A 164 10.93 -11.32 -3.09
C LEU A 164 9.43 -11.66 -3.17
N TRP A 165 9.04 -12.72 -2.47
CA TRP A 165 7.64 -13.09 -2.32
C TRP A 165 7.32 -13.36 -0.85
N SER A 166 6.29 -12.74 -0.33
CA SER A 166 5.76 -12.97 1.02
C SER A 166 4.32 -12.49 1.11
N CYS A 167 3.46 -13.28 1.74
CA CYS A 167 2.08 -12.95 2.03
C CYS A 167 1.83 -13.17 3.53
N ARG A 168 1.97 -12.11 4.37
CA ARG A 168 1.88 -12.20 5.85
C ARG A 168 1.25 -10.97 6.49
#